data_81d7452cf67d195aced73623d6420466
#
_entry.id   81d7452cf67d195aced73623d6420466
#
_cell.length_a   1.000
_cell.length_b   1.000
_cell.length_c   1.000
_cell.angle_alpha   90.00
_cell.angle_beta   90.00
_cell.angle_gamma   90.00
#
_symmetry.space_group_name_H-M   'P 1'
#
loop_
_entity.id
_entity.type
_entity.pdbx_description
1 polymer ?
#
loop_
_entity_poly.entity_id
_entity_poly.type
_entity_poly.pdbx_seq_one_letter_code
_entity_poly.pdbx_strand_id
1 'polypeptide(L)'
;QLIELRRPGGEVGIYVDAGALQGARLGVLSDYLAAPAPYGAVTDVIQAAIARMQEHGAEVVEVKVEGLDELLRNTSVINFEFTTNVESYLRASGAPINSIEELLDSGGYHEALEARYRNSLKSAGDTEEYHRRLANRDVLAKLLVETLEANDLDALVYPTLRVKPVFVGEGQYGSMCRPSAHSG
;
A
#
# COMPACT_ATOMS: atom_id res chain seq x y z
N GLN A 1 2.81 -21.54 2.01
CA GLN A 1 4.09 -20.98 2.44
C GLN A 1 3.80 -19.74 3.24
N LEU A 2 3.87 -19.82 4.56
CA LEU A 2 3.71 -18.70 5.46
C LEU A 2 5.07 -18.04 5.67
N ILE A 3 5.18 -16.76 5.33
CA ILE A 3 6.33 -15.95 5.70
C ILE A 3 5.87 -15.16 6.94
N GLU A 4 6.35 -15.54 8.10
CA GLU A 4 6.13 -14.76 9.30
C GLU A 4 7.12 -13.60 9.32
N LEU A 5 6.63 -12.38 9.10
CA LEU A 5 7.41 -11.18 9.23
C LEU A 5 7.57 -10.83 10.71
N ARG A 6 8.80 -10.50 11.07
CA ARG A 6 9.30 -10.24 12.42
C ARG A 6 8.42 -9.33 13.27
N ARG A 7 8.08 -9.80 14.48
CA ARG A 7 7.74 -8.88 15.59
C ARG A 7 9.01 -8.25 16.15
N PRO A 8 8.98 -7.02 16.68
CA PRO A 8 10.15 -6.41 17.33
C PRO A 8 10.74 -7.35 18.39
N GLY A 9 12.00 -7.78 18.20
CA GLY A 9 12.72 -8.67 19.13
C GLY A 9 12.65 -10.17 18.86
N GLY A 10 11.98 -10.61 17.77
CA GLY A 10 11.87 -12.03 17.38
C GLY A 10 12.74 -12.43 16.19
N GLU A 11 13.04 -13.73 16.05
CA GLU A 11 13.65 -14.29 14.84
C GLU A 11 12.63 -14.31 13.70
N VAL A 12 13.09 -14.08 12.46
CA VAL A 12 12.27 -14.24 11.26
C VAL A 12 12.18 -15.74 10.94
N GLY A 13 11.01 -16.33 11.16
CA GLY A 13 10.71 -17.69 10.72
C GLY A 13 9.99 -17.68 9.37
N ILE A 14 10.44 -18.50 8.42
CA ILE A 14 9.68 -18.80 7.21
C ILE A 14 8.99 -20.13 7.43
N TYR A 15 7.65 -20.09 7.54
CA TYR A 15 6.84 -21.27 7.64
C TYR A 15 6.19 -21.56 6.28
N VAL A 16 6.42 -22.76 5.77
CA VAL A 16 5.83 -23.24 4.52
C VAL A 16 4.88 -24.37 4.88
N ASP A 17 3.59 -24.11 4.80
CA ASP A 17 2.56 -25.12 4.96
C ASP A 17 1.80 -25.29 3.64
N ALA A 18 1.97 -26.47 3.01
CA ALA A 18 1.27 -26.78 1.76
C ALA A 18 -0.25 -26.91 1.95
N GLY A 19 -0.72 -27.11 3.20
CA GLY A 19 -2.12 -27.24 3.57
C GLY A 19 -2.73 -25.94 4.11
N ALA A 20 -2.02 -24.82 4.14
CA ALA A 20 -2.46 -23.58 4.79
C ALA A 20 -3.79 -23.00 4.24
N LEU A 21 -4.17 -23.34 3.02
CA LEU A 21 -5.45 -22.91 2.44
C LEU A 21 -6.62 -23.81 2.84
N GLN A 22 -6.36 -25.02 3.35
CA GLN A 22 -7.42 -25.95 3.73
C GLN A 22 -8.19 -25.42 4.93
N GLY A 23 -9.44 -25.06 4.72
CA GLY A 23 -10.32 -24.50 5.74
C GLY A 23 -10.09 -23.01 6.04
N ALA A 24 -9.12 -22.35 5.38
CA ALA A 24 -8.93 -20.92 5.51
C ALA A 24 -10.15 -20.15 4.94
N ARG A 25 -10.59 -19.10 5.65
CA ARG A 25 -11.69 -18.24 5.23
C ARG A 25 -11.15 -16.88 4.76
N LEU A 26 -11.27 -16.60 3.46
CA LEU A 26 -10.66 -15.45 2.79
C LEU A 26 -11.71 -14.45 2.35
N GLY A 27 -11.55 -13.18 2.77
CA GLY A 27 -12.40 -12.07 2.34
C GLY A 27 -11.84 -11.38 1.10
N VAL A 28 -12.59 -11.37 0.00
CA VAL A 28 -12.20 -10.68 -1.23
C VAL A 28 -12.81 -9.27 -1.23
N LEU A 29 -11.96 -8.24 -1.33
CA LEU A 29 -12.41 -6.85 -1.50
C LEU A 29 -12.98 -6.66 -2.92
N SER A 30 -14.26 -6.98 -3.10
CA SER A 30 -14.91 -7.06 -4.40
C SER A 30 -14.92 -5.72 -5.16
N ASP A 31 -14.97 -4.59 -4.46
CA ASP A 31 -14.90 -3.26 -5.06
C ASP A 31 -13.60 -3.01 -5.83
N TYR A 32 -12.53 -3.75 -5.50
CA TYR A 32 -11.23 -3.67 -6.19
C TYR A 32 -11.10 -4.63 -7.37
N LEU A 33 -12.09 -5.49 -7.59
CA LEU A 33 -12.18 -6.42 -8.71
C LEU A 33 -13.18 -5.96 -9.79
N ALA A 34 -13.63 -4.72 -9.76
CA ALA A 34 -14.57 -4.20 -10.77
C ALA A 34 -13.93 -4.23 -12.16
N ALA A 35 -14.67 -4.79 -13.11
CA ALA A 35 -14.18 -5.23 -14.40
C ALA A 35 -14.75 -4.55 -15.63
N PRO A 36 -14.70 -3.26 -15.90
CA PRO A 36 -14.49 -2.87 -17.29
C PRO A 36 -13.03 -2.47 -17.55
N ALA A 37 -12.69 -2.39 -18.84
CA ALA A 37 -11.39 -1.85 -19.23
C ALA A 37 -11.10 -0.52 -18.49
N PRO A 38 -9.89 -0.29 -17.99
CA PRO A 38 -8.65 -1.05 -18.26
C PRO A 38 -8.35 -2.17 -17.25
N TYR A 39 -9.24 -2.47 -16.31
CA TYR A 39 -8.99 -3.33 -15.14
C TYR A 39 -9.13 -4.84 -15.43
N GLY A 40 -9.88 -5.23 -16.46
CA GLY A 40 -10.28 -6.62 -16.74
C GLY A 40 -9.14 -7.62 -16.72
N ALA A 41 -8.01 -7.30 -17.37
CA ALA A 41 -6.88 -8.23 -17.45
C ALA A 41 -6.26 -8.58 -16.09
N VAL A 42 -6.26 -7.66 -15.12
CA VAL A 42 -5.80 -7.95 -13.75
C VAL A 42 -6.89 -8.67 -12.98
N THR A 43 -8.13 -8.27 -13.16
CA THR A 43 -9.30 -8.93 -12.55
C THR A 43 -9.33 -10.42 -12.90
N ASP A 44 -9.12 -10.76 -14.18
CA ASP A 44 -9.10 -12.17 -14.64
C ASP A 44 -8.02 -13.00 -13.93
N VAL A 45 -6.82 -12.41 -13.75
CA VAL A 45 -5.71 -13.07 -13.03
C VAL A 45 -6.05 -13.28 -11.56
N ILE A 46 -6.64 -12.28 -10.90
CA ILE A 46 -7.03 -12.40 -9.49
C ILE A 46 -8.17 -13.39 -9.32
N GLN A 47 -9.17 -13.40 -10.21
CA GLN A 47 -10.26 -14.38 -10.17
C GLN A 47 -9.74 -15.81 -10.38
N ALA A 48 -8.79 -16.01 -11.29
CA ALA A 48 -8.14 -17.30 -11.47
C ALA A 48 -7.35 -17.72 -10.21
N ALA A 49 -6.68 -16.79 -9.53
CA ALA A 49 -6.00 -17.08 -8.28
C ALA A 49 -6.98 -17.46 -7.16
N ILE A 50 -8.11 -16.74 -7.05
CA ILE A 50 -9.19 -17.04 -6.10
C ILE A 50 -9.76 -18.45 -6.35
N ALA A 51 -10.04 -18.80 -7.60
CA ALA A 51 -10.52 -20.13 -7.96
C ALA A 51 -9.52 -21.23 -7.50
N ARG A 52 -8.22 -21.00 -7.70
CA ARG A 52 -7.19 -21.93 -7.22
C ARG A 52 -7.12 -22.03 -5.69
N MET A 53 -7.33 -20.93 -4.96
CA MET A 53 -7.41 -20.98 -3.50
C MET A 53 -8.59 -21.84 -3.05
N GLN A 54 -9.74 -21.73 -3.71
CA GLN A 54 -10.92 -22.56 -3.45
C GLN A 54 -10.67 -24.04 -3.79
N GLU A 55 -9.97 -24.35 -4.90
CA GLU A 55 -9.57 -25.70 -5.25
C GLU A 55 -8.65 -26.34 -4.18
N HIS A 56 -7.89 -25.51 -3.45
CA HIS A 56 -7.05 -25.93 -2.33
C HIS A 56 -7.76 -25.89 -0.96
N GLY A 57 -9.08 -25.72 -0.95
CA GLY A 57 -9.92 -25.86 0.24
C GLY A 57 -10.18 -24.58 1.02
N ALA A 58 -9.86 -23.41 0.46
CA ALA A 58 -10.23 -22.14 1.07
C ALA A 58 -11.72 -21.84 0.83
N GLU A 59 -12.39 -21.32 1.86
CA GLU A 59 -13.68 -20.66 1.73
C GLU A 59 -13.43 -19.20 1.33
N VAL A 60 -14.09 -18.72 0.27
CA VAL A 60 -13.93 -17.34 -0.21
C VAL A 60 -15.25 -16.61 -0.14
N VAL A 61 -15.28 -15.46 0.50
CA VAL A 61 -16.45 -14.59 0.64
C VAL A 61 -16.14 -13.18 0.09
N GLU A 62 -17.15 -12.55 -0.49
CA GLU A 62 -17.03 -11.15 -0.90
C GLU A 62 -17.20 -10.24 0.32
N VAL A 63 -16.32 -9.26 0.44
CA VAL A 63 -16.34 -8.29 1.53
C VAL A 63 -16.28 -6.88 0.97
N LYS A 64 -17.09 -6.00 1.55
CA LYS A 64 -17.03 -4.56 1.35
C LYS A 64 -16.67 -3.89 2.65
N VAL A 65 -15.71 -2.96 2.58
CA VAL A 65 -15.27 -2.17 3.72
C VAL A 65 -15.69 -0.72 3.49
N GLU A 66 -16.81 -0.34 4.09
CA GLU A 66 -17.33 1.01 3.93
C GLU A 66 -16.34 2.06 4.44
N GLY A 67 -16.19 3.16 3.70
CA GLY A 67 -15.26 4.25 4.04
C GLY A 67 -13.78 3.97 3.77
N LEU A 68 -13.40 2.75 3.33
CA LEU A 68 -12.01 2.37 3.13
C LEU A 68 -11.28 3.32 2.16
N ASP A 69 -11.85 3.60 1.01
CA ASP A 69 -11.22 4.48 0.01
C ASP A 69 -11.04 5.92 0.49
N GLU A 70 -12.00 6.44 1.25
CA GLU A 70 -11.91 7.78 1.84
C GLU A 70 -10.80 7.83 2.89
N LEU A 71 -10.75 6.83 3.76
CA LEU A 71 -9.73 6.73 4.79
C LEU A 71 -8.33 6.59 4.17
N LEU A 72 -8.16 5.73 3.16
CA LEU A 72 -6.90 5.53 2.45
C LEU A 72 -6.35 6.80 1.77
N ARG A 73 -7.21 7.71 1.32
CA ARG A 73 -6.77 9.01 0.78
C ARG A 73 -6.09 9.88 1.84
N ASN A 74 -6.38 9.64 3.11
CA ASN A 74 -5.96 10.46 4.25
C ASN A 74 -4.95 9.76 5.19
N THR A 75 -4.26 8.70 4.74
CA THR A 75 -3.27 7.95 5.52
C THR A 75 -1.83 8.10 5.03
N SER A 76 -1.61 8.71 3.85
CA SER A 76 -0.26 8.86 3.29
C SER A 76 0.48 10.03 3.92
N VAL A 77 1.66 9.76 4.48
CA VAL A 77 2.55 10.76 5.08
C VAL A 77 3.82 11.01 4.23
N ILE A 78 3.89 10.45 3.04
CA ILE A 78 5.09 10.52 2.19
C ILE A 78 5.56 11.95 1.97
N ASN A 79 4.65 12.88 1.64
CA ASN A 79 5.03 14.27 1.37
C ASN A 79 5.53 15.02 2.62
N PHE A 80 5.13 14.59 3.81
CA PHE A 80 5.55 15.20 5.08
C PHE A 80 6.95 14.75 5.50
N GLU A 81 7.30 13.50 5.23
CA GLU A 81 8.56 12.89 5.63
C GLU A 81 9.65 12.97 4.56
N PHE A 82 9.26 13.12 3.30
CA PHE A 82 10.15 13.00 2.14
C PHE A 82 11.32 13.98 2.21
N THR A 83 11.06 15.27 2.45
CA THR A 83 12.10 16.30 2.52
C THR A 83 13.14 15.96 3.57
N THR A 84 12.72 15.73 4.82
CA THR A 84 13.61 15.42 5.95
C THR A 84 14.44 14.17 5.68
N ASN A 85 13.82 13.11 5.15
CA ASN A 85 14.49 11.84 4.91
C ASN A 85 15.51 11.94 3.76
N VAL A 86 15.15 12.59 2.66
CA VAL A 86 16.05 12.78 1.52
C VAL A 86 17.23 13.67 1.90
N GLU A 87 17.01 14.77 2.58
CA GLU A 87 18.10 15.66 3.04
C GLU A 87 19.02 14.98 4.03
N SER A 88 18.49 14.16 4.94
CA SER A 88 19.31 13.35 5.84
C SER A 88 20.18 12.36 5.06
N TYR A 89 19.63 11.73 4.03
CA TYR A 89 20.38 10.82 3.15
C TYR A 89 21.46 11.56 2.36
N LEU A 90 21.14 12.71 1.75
CA LEU A 90 22.10 13.51 0.98
C LEU A 90 23.30 13.92 1.86
N ARG A 91 23.04 14.43 3.06
CA ARG A 91 24.09 14.79 4.04
C ARG A 91 24.93 13.58 4.47
N ALA A 92 24.29 12.45 4.78
CA ALA A 92 24.98 11.25 5.21
C ALA A 92 25.84 10.60 4.10
N SER A 93 25.42 10.74 2.84
CA SER A 93 26.15 10.20 1.68
C SER A 93 27.29 11.09 1.19
N GLY A 94 27.44 12.31 1.72
CA GLY A 94 28.42 13.29 1.23
C GLY A 94 28.08 13.81 -0.17
N ALA A 95 26.80 13.88 -0.52
CA ALA A 95 26.35 14.41 -1.78
C ALA A 95 26.77 15.89 -1.95
N PRO A 96 26.99 16.38 -3.19
CA PRO A 96 27.36 17.78 -3.45
C PRO A 96 26.23 18.77 -3.15
N ILE A 97 25.00 18.31 -2.98
CA ILE A 97 23.81 19.06 -2.59
C ILE A 97 23.23 18.46 -1.31
N ASN A 98 22.60 19.27 -0.46
CA ASN A 98 22.16 18.86 0.88
C ASN A 98 20.67 19.09 1.16
N SER A 99 19.97 19.78 0.26
CA SER A 99 18.54 20.07 0.41
C SER A 99 17.74 19.87 -0.88
N ILE A 100 16.41 19.78 -0.74
CA ILE A 100 15.50 19.70 -1.88
C ILE A 100 15.46 21.03 -2.63
N GLU A 101 15.62 22.16 -1.94
CA GLU A 101 15.73 23.47 -2.56
C GLU A 101 16.97 23.57 -3.45
N GLU A 102 18.16 23.17 -2.95
CA GLU A 102 19.38 23.13 -3.75
C GLU A 102 19.24 22.20 -4.96
N LEU A 103 18.55 21.05 -4.80
CA LEU A 103 18.27 20.13 -5.90
C LEU A 103 17.39 20.81 -6.97
N LEU A 104 16.34 21.51 -6.56
CA LEU A 104 15.46 22.24 -7.47
C LEU A 104 16.20 23.36 -8.20
N ASP A 105 17.03 24.10 -7.50
CA ASP A 105 17.82 25.22 -8.06
C ASP A 105 18.89 24.73 -9.06
N SER A 106 19.45 23.54 -8.81
CA SER A 106 20.45 22.93 -9.69
C SER A 106 19.89 22.46 -11.04
N GLY A 107 18.58 22.16 -11.11
CA GLY A 107 17.96 21.51 -12.27
C GLY A 107 18.46 20.07 -12.52
N GLY A 108 19.23 19.49 -11.58
CA GLY A 108 19.84 18.17 -11.68
C GLY A 108 18.89 17.00 -11.40
N TYR A 109 17.63 17.10 -11.79
CA TYR A 109 16.60 16.08 -11.59
C TYR A 109 15.72 15.91 -12.84
N HIS A 110 15.02 14.80 -12.94
CA HIS A 110 14.07 14.58 -14.01
C HIS A 110 12.83 15.46 -13.82
N GLU A 111 12.39 16.18 -14.85
CA GLU A 111 11.28 17.16 -14.82
C GLU A 111 9.97 16.61 -14.20
N ALA A 112 9.66 15.33 -14.43
CA ALA A 112 8.48 14.67 -13.85
C ALA A 112 8.47 14.62 -12.30
N LEU A 113 9.61 14.88 -11.64
CA LEU A 113 9.76 14.87 -10.19
C LEU A 113 9.57 16.24 -9.55
N GLU A 114 9.63 17.33 -10.33
CA GLU A 114 9.56 18.70 -9.82
C GLU A 114 8.31 18.93 -8.94
N ALA A 115 7.15 18.54 -9.43
CA ALA A 115 5.89 18.70 -8.68
C ALA A 115 5.92 17.95 -7.35
N ARG A 116 6.55 16.77 -7.29
CA ARG A 116 6.72 15.99 -6.06
C ARG A 116 7.61 16.72 -5.07
N TYR A 117 8.76 17.24 -5.50
CA TYR A 117 9.69 17.97 -4.65
C TYR A 117 9.06 19.22 -4.07
N ARG A 118 8.40 20.04 -4.91
CA ARG A 118 7.69 21.23 -4.45
C ARG A 118 6.54 20.92 -3.48
N ASN A 119 5.82 19.82 -3.70
CA ASN A 119 4.75 19.38 -2.79
C ASN A 119 5.30 18.90 -1.45
N SER A 120 6.44 18.18 -1.43
CA SER A 120 7.05 17.75 -0.16
C SER A 120 7.54 18.94 0.67
N LEU A 121 8.14 19.97 0.05
CA LEU A 121 8.53 21.20 0.73
C LEU A 121 7.33 21.91 1.37
N LYS A 122 6.20 22.00 0.67
CA LYS A 122 4.97 22.61 1.20
C LYS A 122 4.42 21.83 2.40
N SER A 123 4.54 20.49 2.39
CA SER A 123 3.98 19.63 3.42
C SER A 123 4.88 19.47 4.65
N ALA A 124 6.20 19.66 4.51
CA ALA A 124 7.19 19.39 5.56
C ALA A 124 6.96 20.17 6.87
N GLY A 125 6.29 21.33 6.82
CA GLY A 125 5.98 22.15 8.00
C GLY A 125 4.57 21.94 8.58
N ASP A 126 3.72 21.16 7.94
CA ASP A 126 2.34 20.95 8.38
C ASP A 126 2.24 19.77 9.36
N THR A 127 2.61 20.06 10.60
CA THR A 127 2.66 19.07 11.68
C THR A 127 1.27 18.59 12.09
N GLU A 128 0.25 19.43 12.04
CA GLU A 128 -1.13 19.08 12.40
C GLU A 128 -1.69 18.04 11.43
N GLU A 129 -1.59 18.32 10.13
CA GLU A 129 -2.04 17.40 9.10
C GLU A 129 -1.24 16.07 9.13
N TYR A 130 0.07 16.13 9.38
CA TYR A 130 0.91 14.96 9.55
C TYR A 130 0.39 14.04 10.67
N HIS A 131 0.16 14.57 11.88
CA HIS A 131 -0.36 13.80 13.00
C HIS A 131 -1.78 13.28 12.75
N ARG A 132 -2.62 14.06 12.08
CA ARG A 132 -3.96 13.61 11.67
C ARG A 132 -3.88 12.39 10.75
N ARG A 133 -2.95 12.38 9.79
CA ARG A 133 -2.75 11.24 8.88
C ARG A 133 -2.18 10.01 9.58
N LEU A 134 -1.30 10.19 10.57
CA LEU A 134 -0.84 9.08 11.41
C LEU A 134 -2.01 8.50 12.22
N ALA A 135 -2.82 9.32 12.86
CA ALA A 135 -4.00 8.85 13.59
C ALA A 135 -4.99 8.10 12.67
N ASN A 136 -5.14 8.52 11.41
CA ASN A 136 -5.97 7.81 10.45
C ASN A 136 -5.42 6.41 10.11
N ARG A 137 -4.12 6.14 10.28
CA ARG A 137 -3.57 4.79 10.14
C ARG A 137 -4.05 3.85 11.23
N ASP A 138 -4.14 4.35 12.48
CA ASP A 138 -4.69 3.56 13.59
C ASP A 138 -6.18 3.25 13.36
N VAL A 139 -6.94 4.23 12.83
CA VAL A 139 -8.33 4.02 12.42
C VAL A 139 -8.43 2.98 11.30
N LEU A 140 -7.53 3.03 10.31
CA LEU A 140 -7.46 2.05 9.22
C LEU A 140 -7.16 0.65 9.75
N ALA A 141 -6.15 0.51 10.61
CA ALA A 141 -5.79 -0.78 11.20
C ALA A 141 -6.99 -1.38 11.95
N LYS A 142 -7.64 -0.56 12.78
CA LYS A 142 -8.84 -0.98 13.52
C LYS A 142 -9.97 -1.41 12.58
N LEU A 143 -10.27 -0.63 11.54
CA LEU A 143 -11.32 -0.95 10.57
C LEU A 143 -11.06 -2.29 9.86
N LEU A 144 -9.82 -2.57 9.48
CA LEU A 144 -9.46 -3.84 8.84
C LEU A 144 -9.56 -5.01 9.81
N VAL A 145 -9.11 -4.86 11.06
CA VAL A 145 -9.24 -5.89 12.10
C VAL A 145 -10.71 -6.19 12.38
N GLU A 146 -11.54 -5.15 12.60
CA GLU A 146 -12.97 -5.31 12.82
C GLU A 146 -13.66 -6.00 11.62
N THR A 147 -13.20 -5.72 10.39
CA THR A 147 -13.71 -6.39 9.18
C THR A 147 -13.36 -7.88 9.19
N LEU A 148 -12.12 -8.24 9.56
CA LEU A 148 -11.70 -9.63 9.69
C LEU A 148 -12.55 -10.35 10.75
N GLU A 149 -12.67 -9.78 11.94
CA GLU A 149 -13.41 -10.35 13.06
C GLU A 149 -14.91 -10.51 12.76
N ALA A 150 -15.56 -9.47 12.21
CA ALA A 150 -17.00 -9.47 11.92
C ALA A 150 -17.40 -10.51 10.86
N ASN A 151 -16.47 -10.93 10.01
CA ASN A 151 -16.71 -11.91 8.94
C ASN A 151 -16.02 -13.24 9.18
N ASP A 152 -15.37 -13.44 10.34
CA ASP A 152 -14.59 -14.64 10.70
C ASP A 152 -13.56 -14.97 9.62
N LEU A 153 -12.73 -14.00 9.24
CA LEU A 153 -11.75 -14.11 8.14
C LEU A 153 -10.35 -14.28 8.67
N ASP A 154 -9.59 -15.17 8.01
CA ASP A 154 -8.15 -15.32 8.24
C ASP A 154 -7.34 -14.26 7.49
N ALA A 155 -7.81 -13.78 6.33
CA ALA A 155 -7.13 -12.76 5.54
C ALA A 155 -8.06 -12.03 4.56
N LEU A 156 -7.61 -10.84 4.10
CA LEU A 156 -8.20 -10.11 2.99
C LEU A 156 -7.39 -10.32 1.70
N VAL A 157 -8.07 -10.50 0.59
CA VAL A 157 -7.49 -10.69 -0.75
C VAL A 157 -7.92 -9.55 -1.68
N TYR A 158 -6.96 -8.91 -2.30
CA TYR A 158 -7.17 -7.83 -3.27
C TYR A 158 -5.94 -7.65 -4.18
N PRO A 159 -6.08 -7.06 -5.38
CA PRO A 159 -4.95 -6.83 -6.27
C PRO A 159 -4.03 -5.73 -5.74
N THR A 160 -2.72 -5.92 -5.75
CA THR A 160 -1.74 -4.88 -5.43
C THR A 160 -1.79 -3.73 -6.44
N LEU A 161 -2.02 -4.05 -7.72
CA LEU A 161 -2.27 -3.11 -8.81
C LEU A 161 -3.50 -3.58 -9.57
N ARG A 162 -4.38 -2.65 -9.95
CA ARG A 162 -5.61 -2.94 -10.71
C ARG A 162 -5.41 -2.90 -12.21
N VAL A 163 -4.27 -2.40 -12.68
CA VAL A 163 -3.93 -2.28 -14.10
C VAL A 163 -2.54 -2.84 -14.37
N LYS A 164 -2.29 -3.22 -15.63
CA LYS A 164 -0.95 -3.55 -16.10
C LYS A 164 -0.02 -2.33 -15.97
N PRO A 165 1.31 -2.53 -15.93
CA PRO A 165 2.25 -1.42 -16.03
C PRO A 165 1.95 -0.54 -17.25
N VAL A 166 1.98 0.76 -17.04
CA VAL A 166 1.82 1.75 -18.13
C VAL A 166 3.13 1.92 -18.91
N PHE A 167 3.09 2.60 -20.04
CA PHE A 167 4.32 2.88 -20.80
C PHE A 167 5.27 3.80 -20.04
N VAL A 168 6.56 3.67 -20.33
CA VAL A 168 7.59 4.56 -19.74
C VAL A 168 7.26 6.01 -20.08
N GLY A 169 7.24 6.88 -19.07
CA GLY A 169 6.84 8.29 -19.18
C GLY A 169 5.38 8.57 -18.80
N GLU A 170 4.54 7.54 -18.68
CA GLU A 170 3.17 7.69 -18.17
C GLU A 170 3.11 7.48 -16.65
N GLY A 171 2.17 8.15 -15.99
CA GLY A 171 1.95 7.99 -14.55
C GLY A 171 1.22 6.68 -14.23
N GLN A 172 1.83 5.80 -13.43
CA GLN A 172 1.19 4.58 -12.95
C GLN A 172 -0.01 4.91 -12.06
N TYR A 173 -1.16 4.32 -12.35
CA TYR A 173 -2.40 4.43 -11.58
C TYR A 173 -2.90 3.06 -11.12
N GLY A 174 -3.99 3.02 -10.34
CA GLY A 174 -4.61 1.78 -9.89
C GLY A 174 -3.82 1.03 -8.82
N SER A 175 -2.92 1.69 -8.09
CA SER A 175 -2.22 1.09 -6.96
C SER A 175 -3.15 0.90 -5.76
N MET A 176 -3.17 -0.33 -5.20
CA MET A 176 -4.00 -0.75 -4.08
C MET A 176 -3.18 -1.27 -2.89
N CYS A 177 -1.86 -1.05 -2.85
CA CYS A 177 -1.01 -1.52 -1.75
C CYS A 177 -1.24 -0.80 -0.41
N ARG A 178 -1.97 0.32 -0.40
CA ARG A 178 -2.17 1.15 0.79
C ARG A 178 -2.85 0.44 1.97
N PRO A 179 -3.87 -0.42 1.79
CA PRO A 179 -4.51 -1.09 2.92
C PRO A 179 -3.49 -1.80 3.81
N SER A 180 -2.64 -2.64 3.26
CA SER A 180 -1.59 -3.34 4.03
C SER A 180 -0.42 -2.44 4.41
N ALA A 181 0.00 -1.51 3.54
CA ALA A 181 1.18 -0.67 3.80
C ALA A 181 0.93 0.42 4.86
N HIS A 182 -0.32 0.82 5.09
CA HIS A 182 -0.65 1.89 6.02
C HIS A 182 -1.33 1.40 7.31
N SER A 183 -1.70 0.13 7.39
CA SER A 183 -2.30 -0.45 8.61
C SER A 183 -1.28 -1.09 9.57
N GLY A 184 -0.05 -1.28 9.13
CA GLY A 184 1.03 -1.87 9.93
C GLY A 184 1.30 -3.32 9.59
#